data_de99f8a626c4471cec613033d242424b
#
_entry.id   de99f8a626c4471cec613033d242424b
#
_cell.length_a   1.000
_cell.length_b   1.000
_cell.length_c   1.000
_cell.angle_alpha   90.00
_cell.angle_beta   90.00
_cell.angle_gamma   90.00
#
_symmetry.space_group_name_H-M   'P 1'
#
loop_
_entity.id
_entity.type
_entity.pdbx_description
1 polymer ?
#
loop_
_entity_poly.entity_id
_entity_poly.type
_entity_poly.pdbx_seq_one_letter_code
_entity_poly.pdbx_strand_id
1 'polypeptide(L)'
;GTNYPLYPTEYVDLGNSGKMTIEKGEQQSNSVSIAFKYDEAIEDSVIYVLPLTVEENNSSPAISSERKTLYYIINVWGMAPAEYNAIKKNFIQIAGVDPEFTNPLLLNKLYFESMSLSSPEVDYYNPFDIINLQFATVKADDNQLPSLYLKDDLAYVLKKREKYIVPLQQLDHKVCLAIKGAGEGIGFSNLGEKEMMIFVERIKQMIDIYHLDGVNLYDANFSYEE
;
A
#
# COMPACT_ATOMS: atom_id res chain seq x y z
N GLY A 1 -18.12 6.13 27.57
CA GLY A 1 -16.88 5.76 26.88
C GLY A 1 -17.09 4.46 26.16
N THR A 2 -16.59 4.35 24.95
CA THR A 2 -16.65 3.11 24.16
C THR A 2 -15.65 2.12 24.80
N ASN A 3 -16.15 1.00 25.31
CA ASN A 3 -15.30 -0.09 25.80
C ASN A 3 -14.92 -0.97 24.61
N TYR A 4 -13.69 -0.87 24.18
CA TYR A 4 -13.14 -1.80 23.19
C TYR A 4 -12.62 -3.06 23.91
N PRO A 5 -12.85 -4.26 23.37
CA PRO A 5 -12.27 -5.49 23.90
C PRO A 5 -10.74 -5.46 23.77
N LEU A 6 -10.05 -6.17 24.66
CA LEU A 6 -8.61 -6.33 24.57
C LEU A 6 -8.27 -7.33 23.46
N TYR A 7 -7.23 -7.02 22.67
CA TYR A 7 -6.70 -7.98 21.71
C TYR A 7 -6.05 -9.14 22.47
N PRO A 8 -6.36 -10.41 22.14
CA PRO A 8 -5.80 -11.56 22.85
C PRO A 8 -4.28 -11.63 22.72
N THR A 9 -3.59 -11.71 23.83
CA THR A 9 -2.11 -11.60 23.87
C THR A 9 -1.40 -12.83 23.30
N GLU A 10 -2.06 -13.99 23.25
CA GLU A 10 -1.56 -15.21 22.61
C GLU A 10 -1.36 -15.08 21.10
N TYR A 11 -2.01 -14.11 20.47
CA TYR A 11 -1.85 -13.82 19.04
C TYR A 11 -0.90 -12.64 18.76
N VAL A 12 -0.13 -12.22 19.78
CA VAL A 12 0.86 -11.15 19.65
C VAL A 12 2.26 -11.71 19.88
N ASP A 13 3.13 -11.54 18.90
CA ASP A 13 4.55 -11.81 19.08
C ASP A 13 5.34 -10.51 19.17
N LEU A 14 6.16 -10.39 20.19
CA LEU A 14 7.11 -9.29 20.36
C LEU A 14 8.51 -9.75 19.96
N GLY A 15 9.09 -9.08 18.96
CA GLY A 15 10.47 -9.31 18.57
C GLY A 15 11.42 -9.11 19.76
N ASN A 16 12.50 -9.84 19.82
CA ASN A 16 13.45 -9.82 20.92
C ASN A 16 12.79 -10.03 22.30
N SER A 17 11.70 -10.80 22.34
CA SER A 17 10.89 -11.04 23.57
C SER A 17 10.46 -9.73 24.27
N GLY A 18 10.24 -8.67 23.49
CA GLY A 18 9.87 -7.35 24.01
C GLY A 18 11.04 -6.59 24.68
N LYS A 19 12.26 -7.11 24.67
CA LYS A 19 13.40 -6.51 25.35
C LYS A 19 13.93 -5.29 24.58
N MET A 20 13.96 -4.14 25.26
CA MET A 20 14.57 -2.89 24.79
C MET A 20 15.85 -2.62 25.57
N THR A 21 16.89 -2.24 24.86
CA THR A 21 18.20 -1.91 25.45
C THR A 21 18.68 -0.58 24.89
N ILE A 22 19.10 0.31 25.76
CA ILE A 22 19.80 1.56 25.41
C ILE A 22 21.28 1.33 25.69
N GLU A 23 22.09 1.32 24.64
CA GLU A 23 23.53 1.15 24.76
C GLU A 23 24.18 2.37 25.44
N LYS A 24 25.31 2.15 26.09
CA LYS A 24 26.00 3.24 26.79
C LYS A 24 26.40 4.38 25.84
N GLY A 25 25.85 5.55 26.09
CA GLY A 25 26.08 6.75 25.28
C GLY A 25 25.00 7.00 24.22
N GLU A 26 24.08 6.06 24.00
CA GLU A 26 22.95 6.24 23.11
C GLU A 26 21.74 6.87 23.79
N GLN A 27 20.90 7.53 22.99
CA GLN A 27 19.66 8.17 23.46
C GLN A 27 18.40 7.40 23.06
N GLN A 28 18.56 6.32 22.30
CA GLN A 28 17.47 5.50 21.79
C GLN A 28 17.76 4.04 22.05
N SER A 29 16.71 3.25 22.28
CA SER A 29 16.80 1.81 22.36
C SER A 29 16.80 1.17 20.98
N ASN A 30 17.12 -0.14 20.94
CA ASN A 30 16.77 -0.96 19.81
C ASN A 30 15.25 -0.94 19.56
N SER A 31 14.84 -1.22 18.31
CA SER A 31 13.43 -1.40 17.96
C SER A 31 12.95 -2.80 18.36
N VAL A 32 11.70 -2.87 18.81
CA VAL A 32 10.99 -4.12 19.05
C VAL A 32 9.86 -4.21 18.01
N SER A 33 9.86 -5.27 17.22
CA SER A 33 8.77 -5.54 16.28
C SER A 33 7.57 -6.12 17.00
N ILE A 34 6.36 -5.78 16.53
CA ILE A 34 5.12 -6.37 16.98
C ILE A 34 4.53 -7.12 15.79
N ALA A 35 4.31 -8.41 15.92
CA ALA A 35 3.65 -9.22 14.92
C ALA A 35 2.31 -9.72 15.46
N PHE A 36 1.26 -9.55 14.68
CA PHE A 36 -0.06 -10.05 14.98
C PHE A 36 -0.30 -11.36 14.22
N LYS A 37 -0.75 -12.38 14.92
CA LYS A 37 -1.20 -13.63 14.33
C LYS A 37 -2.71 -13.58 14.20
N TYR A 38 -3.21 -13.99 13.07
CA TYR A 38 -4.64 -14.18 12.91
C TYR A 38 -5.05 -15.56 13.40
N ASP A 39 -6.21 -15.62 14.03
CA ASP A 39 -6.87 -16.85 14.42
C ASP A 39 -8.39 -16.66 14.28
N GLU A 40 -9.12 -17.74 14.02
CA GLU A 40 -10.58 -17.72 13.89
C GLU A 40 -11.31 -17.24 15.16
N ALA A 41 -10.64 -17.27 16.31
CA ALA A 41 -11.17 -16.74 17.57
C ALA A 41 -11.16 -15.19 17.62
N ILE A 42 -10.52 -14.53 16.67
CA ILE A 42 -10.51 -13.07 16.57
C ILE A 42 -11.71 -12.67 15.71
N GLU A 43 -12.67 -12.01 16.33
CA GLU A 43 -13.90 -11.61 15.64
C GLU A 43 -13.65 -10.53 14.61
N ASP A 44 -14.11 -10.76 13.40
CA ASP A 44 -14.08 -9.81 12.31
C ASP A 44 -14.96 -8.58 12.60
N SER A 45 -14.55 -7.43 12.07
CA SER A 45 -15.25 -6.15 12.24
C SER A 45 -15.29 -5.62 13.68
N VAL A 46 -14.55 -6.23 14.59
CA VAL A 46 -14.36 -5.75 15.96
C VAL A 46 -13.12 -4.87 16.05
N ILE A 47 -13.25 -3.77 16.77
CA ILE A 47 -12.11 -2.92 17.11
C ILE A 47 -11.56 -3.35 18.47
N TYR A 48 -10.34 -3.83 18.47
CA TYR A 48 -9.62 -4.23 19.68
C TYR A 48 -8.63 -3.17 20.13
N VAL A 49 -8.27 -3.21 21.41
CA VAL A 49 -7.18 -2.41 21.97
C VAL A 49 -6.10 -3.33 22.52
N LEU A 50 -4.86 -3.08 22.16
CA LEU A 50 -3.69 -3.73 22.74
C LEU A 50 -2.87 -2.68 23.51
N PRO A 51 -2.90 -2.68 24.85
CA PRO A 51 -2.00 -1.86 25.65
C PRO A 51 -0.64 -2.55 25.75
N LEU A 52 0.42 -1.86 25.40
CA LEU A 52 1.79 -2.28 25.62
C LEU A 52 2.44 -1.35 26.63
N THR A 53 2.84 -1.89 27.76
CA THR A 53 3.47 -1.14 28.86
C THR A 53 4.94 -1.49 28.96
N VAL A 54 5.78 -0.46 29.01
CA VAL A 54 7.20 -0.65 29.29
C VAL A 54 7.38 -0.85 30.79
N GLU A 55 8.02 -1.97 31.15
CA GLU A 55 8.33 -2.29 32.54
C GLU A 55 9.78 -1.92 32.85
N GLU A 56 10.02 -1.36 34.04
CA GLU A 56 11.33 -1.07 34.56
C GLU A 56 11.99 -2.32 35.13
N ASN A 57 13.29 -2.39 35.01
CA ASN A 57 14.12 -3.33 35.76
C ASN A 57 15.19 -2.56 36.55
N ASN A 58 15.97 -3.27 37.39
CA ASN A 58 16.95 -2.67 38.27
C ASN A 58 18.06 -1.87 37.58
N SER A 59 18.18 -1.96 36.28
CA SER A 59 19.20 -1.26 35.47
C SER A 59 18.60 -0.28 34.46
N SER A 60 17.27 -0.14 34.41
CA SER A 60 16.63 0.76 33.46
C SER A 60 16.67 2.22 33.92
N PRO A 61 16.69 3.18 33.00
CA PRO A 61 16.40 4.56 33.35
C PRO A 61 14.96 4.69 33.86
N ALA A 62 14.70 5.73 34.66
CA ALA A 62 13.35 6.00 35.14
C ALA A 62 12.37 6.25 33.98
N ILE A 63 11.25 5.56 33.99
CA ILE A 63 10.22 5.68 32.97
C ILE A 63 9.13 6.62 33.47
N SER A 64 8.67 7.51 32.57
CA SER A 64 7.55 8.39 32.86
C SER A 64 6.27 7.59 33.13
N SER A 65 5.67 7.76 34.30
CA SER A 65 4.40 7.12 34.66
C SER A 65 3.24 7.45 33.70
N GLU A 66 3.30 8.62 33.06
CA GLU A 66 2.26 9.09 32.14
C GLU A 66 2.42 8.55 30.70
N ARG A 67 3.63 8.11 30.33
CA ARG A 67 3.96 7.73 28.94
C ARG A 67 4.50 6.32 28.78
N LYS A 68 4.37 5.50 29.80
CA LYS A 68 4.89 4.12 29.77
C LYS A 68 4.02 3.13 28.99
N THR A 69 2.77 3.48 28.71
CA THR A 69 1.84 2.59 28.00
C THR A 69 1.47 3.19 26.66
N LEU A 70 1.64 2.39 25.60
CA LEU A 70 1.16 2.68 24.26
C LEU A 70 -0.10 1.84 24.01
N TYR A 71 -1.12 2.45 23.43
CA TYR A 71 -2.37 1.80 23.09
C TYR A 71 -2.43 1.63 21.56
N TYR A 72 -2.39 0.39 21.10
CA TYR A 72 -2.64 0.08 19.70
C TYR A 72 -4.13 -0.17 19.50
N ILE A 73 -4.72 0.55 18.58
CA ILE A 73 -6.11 0.31 18.16
C ILE A 73 -6.03 -0.61 16.94
N ILE A 74 -6.54 -1.82 17.08
CA ILE A 74 -6.49 -2.86 16.07
C ILE A 74 -7.89 -3.01 15.51
N ASN A 75 -8.07 -2.57 14.29
CA ASN A 75 -9.31 -2.78 13.56
C ASN A 75 -9.16 -4.08 12.75
N VAL A 76 -9.84 -5.13 13.20
CA VAL A 76 -9.87 -6.40 12.46
C VAL A 76 -10.94 -6.26 11.38
N TRP A 77 -10.48 -6.06 10.17
CA TRP A 77 -11.34 -6.18 9.00
C TRP A 77 -11.42 -7.65 8.64
N GLY A 78 -12.61 -8.11 8.29
CA GLY A 78 -12.79 -9.48 7.81
C GLY A 78 -11.67 -9.85 6.85
N MET A 79 -11.06 -11.02 7.06
CA MET A 79 -10.05 -11.47 6.11
C MET A 79 -10.73 -11.69 4.77
N ALA A 80 -10.13 -11.13 3.74
CA ALA A 80 -10.48 -11.56 2.40
C ALA A 80 -10.33 -13.08 2.34
N PRO A 81 -11.28 -13.79 1.72
CA PRO A 81 -11.20 -15.24 1.59
C PRO A 81 -9.83 -15.66 1.06
N ALA A 82 -9.30 -16.77 1.59
CA ALA A 82 -7.98 -17.26 1.21
C ALA A 82 -7.90 -17.63 -0.28
N GLU A 83 -9.05 -17.88 -0.89
CA GLU A 83 -9.17 -18.24 -2.30
C GLU A 83 -10.22 -17.36 -2.98
N TYR A 84 -9.81 -16.68 -4.04
CA TYR A 84 -10.71 -15.98 -4.95
C TYR A 84 -10.99 -16.87 -6.15
N ASN A 85 -12.25 -17.14 -6.40
CA ASN A 85 -12.62 -17.80 -7.65
C ASN A 85 -12.48 -16.81 -8.81
N ALA A 86 -11.80 -17.24 -9.88
CA ALA A 86 -11.69 -16.47 -11.09
C ALA A 86 -13.06 -16.46 -11.80
N ILE A 87 -13.88 -15.48 -11.47
CA ILE A 87 -15.13 -15.24 -12.22
C ILE A 87 -14.74 -14.73 -13.60
N LYS A 88 -15.24 -15.38 -14.65
CA LYS A 88 -15.14 -14.86 -16.01
C LYS A 88 -15.96 -13.57 -16.10
N LYS A 89 -15.27 -12.45 -15.94
CA LYS A 89 -15.85 -11.13 -16.15
C LYS A 89 -15.83 -10.80 -17.65
N ASN A 90 -16.92 -10.22 -18.13
CA ASN A 90 -16.98 -9.67 -19.48
C ASN A 90 -16.48 -8.22 -19.56
N PHE A 91 -15.89 -7.71 -18.50
CA PHE A 91 -15.40 -6.33 -18.38
C PHE A 91 -14.16 -6.31 -17.48
N ILE A 92 -13.32 -5.31 -17.68
CA ILE A 92 -12.13 -5.04 -16.90
C ILE A 92 -12.45 -3.93 -15.88
N GLN A 93 -12.16 -4.16 -14.61
CA GLN A 93 -12.32 -3.17 -13.55
C GLN A 93 -10.96 -2.59 -13.18
N ILE A 94 -10.88 -1.27 -13.15
CA ILE A 94 -9.65 -0.53 -12.89
C ILE A 94 -9.84 0.31 -11.64
N ALA A 95 -8.92 0.17 -10.67
CA ALA A 95 -8.83 1.05 -9.51
C ALA A 95 -7.71 2.07 -9.71
N GLY A 96 -7.97 3.34 -9.42
CA GLY A 96 -6.93 4.36 -9.27
C GLY A 96 -6.64 4.58 -7.78
N VAL A 97 -5.38 4.52 -7.39
CA VAL A 97 -4.93 4.70 -6.00
C VAL A 97 -3.85 5.75 -5.94
N ASP A 98 -4.09 6.83 -5.20
CA ASP A 98 -3.06 7.80 -4.84
C ASP A 98 -2.47 7.41 -3.48
N PRO A 99 -1.20 7.00 -3.42
CA PRO A 99 -0.54 6.58 -2.17
C PRO A 99 -0.46 7.68 -1.10
N GLU A 100 -0.61 8.95 -1.48
CA GLU A 100 -0.70 10.08 -0.54
C GLU A 100 -1.93 9.95 0.38
N PHE A 101 -3.03 9.40 -0.13
CA PHE A 101 -4.31 9.34 0.59
C PHE A 101 -4.72 7.91 0.98
N THR A 102 -4.23 6.91 0.26
CA THR A 102 -4.73 5.54 0.41
C THR A 102 -3.61 4.52 0.30
N ASN A 103 -3.53 3.64 1.28
CA ASN A 103 -2.63 2.49 1.21
C ASN A 103 -3.11 1.51 0.12
N PRO A 104 -2.30 1.22 -0.92
CA PRO A 104 -2.71 0.32 -2.00
C PRO A 104 -3.13 -1.08 -1.55
N LEU A 105 -2.58 -1.57 -0.44
CA LEU A 105 -2.92 -2.90 0.10
C LEU A 105 -4.37 -3.02 0.60
N LEU A 106 -5.07 -1.91 0.79
CA LEU A 106 -6.49 -1.96 1.14
C LEU A 106 -7.33 -2.60 0.03
N LEU A 107 -6.88 -2.53 -1.23
CA LEU A 107 -7.58 -3.16 -2.34
C LEU A 107 -7.60 -4.69 -2.25
N ASN A 108 -6.60 -5.31 -1.60
CA ASN A 108 -6.60 -6.75 -1.36
C ASN A 108 -7.67 -7.21 -0.37
N LYS A 109 -8.28 -6.28 0.34
CA LYS A 109 -9.35 -6.57 1.31
C LYS A 109 -10.74 -6.35 0.75
N LEU A 110 -10.83 -5.83 -0.46
CA LEU A 110 -12.10 -5.65 -1.14
C LEU A 110 -12.44 -6.91 -1.92
N TYR A 111 -13.61 -7.45 -1.65
CA TYR A 111 -14.15 -8.60 -2.36
C TYR A 111 -15.65 -8.45 -2.55
N PHE A 112 -16.17 -9.12 -3.56
CA PHE A 112 -17.58 -9.28 -3.75
C PHE A 112 -17.98 -10.73 -3.50
N GLU A 113 -19.15 -10.90 -2.91
CA GLU A 113 -19.80 -12.18 -2.76
C GLU A 113 -20.75 -12.38 -3.94
N SER A 114 -20.65 -13.52 -4.60
CA SER A 114 -21.60 -13.94 -5.62
C SER A 114 -22.33 -15.17 -5.12
N MET A 115 -23.64 -15.05 -4.95
CA MET A 115 -24.50 -16.18 -4.66
C MET A 115 -25.13 -16.68 -5.96
N SER A 116 -24.85 -17.92 -6.34
CA SER A 116 -25.57 -18.58 -7.41
C SER A 116 -26.91 -19.11 -6.92
N LEU A 117 -27.98 -18.86 -7.65
CA LEU A 117 -29.29 -19.44 -7.36
C LEU A 117 -29.32 -20.98 -7.50
N SER A 118 -28.31 -21.56 -8.11
CA SER A 118 -28.18 -23.01 -8.36
C SER A 118 -27.20 -23.71 -7.41
N SER A 119 -26.44 -22.97 -6.60
CA SER A 119 -25.49 -23.51 -5.62
C SER A 119 -25.59 -22.73 -4.30
N PRO A 120 -25.60 -23.39 -3.15
CA PRO A 120 -25.53 -22.72 -1.85
C PRO A 120 -24.11 -22.19 -1.53
N GLU A 121 -23.15 -22.44 -2.42
CA GLU A 121 -21.77 -21.97 -2.26
C GLU A 121 -21.69 -20.48 -2.58
N VAL A 122 -20.99 -19.75 -1.74
CA VAL A 122 -20.69 -18.33 -1.95
C VAL A 122 -19.34 -18.23 -2.60
N ASP A 123 -19.30 -17.66 -3.79
CA ASP A 123 -18.06 -17.37 -4.48
C ASP A 123 -17.58 -15.97 -4.11
N TYR A 124 -16.31 -15.86 -3.77
CA TYR A 124 -15.65 -14.59 -3.49
C TYR A 124 -14.73 -14.22 -4.63
N TYR A 125 -14.72 -12.96 -5.02
CA TYR A 125 -13.80 -12.48 -6.06
C TYR A 125 -13.33 -11.06 -5.79
N ASN A 126 -12.08 -10.80 -6.16
CA ASN A 126 -11.54 -9.46 -6.11
C ASN A 126 -12.16 -8.62 -7.25
N PRO A 127 -12.67 -7.42 -6.96
CA PRO A 127 -13.32 -6.59 -7.97
C PRO A 127 -12.37 -6.08 -9.05
N PHE A 128 -11.10 -5.84 -8.75
CA PHE A 128 -10.21 -5.12 -9.64
C PHE A 128 -9.26 -6.04 -10.40
N ASP A 129 -9.13 -5.77 -11.71
CA ASP A 129 -8.17 -6.45 -12.57
C ASP A 129 -6.87 -5.63 -12.69
N ILE A 130 -7.00 -4.29 -12.71
CA ILE A 130 -5.88 -3.37 -12.85
C ILE A 130 -5.89 -2.35 -11.71
N ILE A 131 -4.73 -2.13 -11.11
CA ILE A 131 -4.50 -1.10 -10.09
C ILE A 131 -3.53 -0.07 -10.65
N ASN A 132 -4.00 1.16 -10.83
CA ASN A 132 -3.20 2.29 -11.27
C ASN A 132 -2.69 3.08 -10.07
N LEU A 133 -1.40 3.03 -9.79
CA LEU A 133 -0.75 3.88 -8.80
C LEU A 133 -0.63 5.31 -9.37
N GLN A 134 -1.23 6.28 -8.73
CA GLN A 134 -1.39 7.67 -9.20
C GLN A 134 -0.53 8.64 -8.41
N PHE A 135 0.08 9.65 -9.01
CA PHE A 135 0.44 9.89 -10.40
C PHE A 135 1.93 10.18 -10.48
N ALA A 136 2.63 9.57 -11.43
CA ALA A 136 3.86 10.16 -11.90
C ALA A 136 3.50 11.36 -12.79
N THR A 137 4.26 12.45 -12.69
CA THR A 137 4.00 13.66 -13.48
C THR A 137 5.15 13.86 -14.48
N VAL A 138 4.81 14.13 -15.74
CA VAL A 138 5.82 14.47 -16.75
C VAL A 138 6.24 15.92 -16.54
N LYS A 139 7.55 16.15 -16.37
CA LYS A 139 8.16 17.47 -16.23
C LYS A 139 9.39 17.56 -17.13
N ALA A 140 9.77 18.77 -17.53
CA ALA A 140 11.06 19.02 -18.15
C ALA A 140 12.17 18.82 -17.12
N ASP A 141 13.23 18.10 -17.48
CA ASP A 141 14.47 18.10 -16.73
C ASP A 141 15.32 19.36 -17.04
N ASP A 142 16.51 19.46 -16.44
CA ASP A 142 17.42 20.59 -16.64
C ASP A 142 17.86 20.78 -18.11
N ASN A 143 17.74 19.75 -18.95
CA ASN A 143 18.01 19.76 -20.36
C ASN A 143 16.76 19.97 -21.23
N GLN A 144 15.66 20.34 -20.63
CA GLN A 144 14.35 20.50 -21.28
C GLN A 144 13.83 19.19 -21.91
N LEU A 145 14.23 18.03 -21.38
CA LEU A 145 13.78 16.72 -21.83
C LEU A 145 12.69 16.17 -20.91
N PRO A 146 11.71 15.40 -21.43
CA PRO A 146 10.63 14.86 -20.62
C PRO A 146 11.18 13.88 -19.57
N SER A 147 10.84 14.13 -18.31
CA SER A 147 11.23 13.33 -17.16
C SER A 147 10.01 12.97 -16.31
N LEU A 148 10.08 11.83 -15.60
CA LEU A 148 9.03 11.39 -14.70
C LEU A 148 9.34 11.83 -13.27
N TYR A 149 8.50 12.70 -12.75
CA TYR A 149 8.55 13.12 -11.35
C TYR A 149 7.56 12.28 -10.51
N LEU A 150 8.05 11.73 -9.42
CA LEU A 150 7.27 10.97 -8.45
C LEU A 150 7.12 11.80 -7.18
N LYS A 151 5.90 11.91 -6.65
CA LYS A 151 5.68 12.39 -5.28
C LYS A 151 6.31 11.42 -4.27
N ASP A 152 6.65 11.90 -3.09
CA ASP A 152 7.38 11.15 -2.07
C ASP A 152 6.67 9.83 -1.69
N ASP A 153 5.35 9.85 -1.50
CA ASP A 153 4.58 8.67 -1.12
C ASP A 153 4.53 7.62 -2.24
N LEU A 154 4.36 8.07 -3.49
CA LEU A 154 4.42 7.18 -4.65
C LEU A 154 5.82 6.58 -4.80
N ALA A 155 6.86 7.40 -4.68
CA ALA A 155 8.25 6.94 -4.72
C ALA A 155 8.56 5.94 -3.60
N TYR A 156 8.00 6.16 -2.40
CA TYR A 156 8.14 5.24 -1.28
C TYR A 156 7.47 3.89 -1.56
N VAL A 157 6.23 3.90 -2.06
CA VAL A 157 5.50 2.67 -2.43
C VAL A 157 6.26 1.87 -3.48
N LEU A 158 6.76 2.54 -4.53
CA LEU A 158 7.54 1.90 -5.59
C LEU A 158 8.85 1.30 -5.06
N LYS A 159 9.60 2.04 -4.23
CA LYS A 159 10.84 1.56 -3.60
C LYS A 159 10.60 0.38 -2.65
N LYS A 160 9.45 0.31 -2.01
CA LYS A 160 9.05 -0.78 -1.11
C LYS A 160 8.19 -1.82 -1.82
N ARG A 161 8.57 -2.17 -3.05
CA ARG A 161 7.88 -3.08 -3.95
C ARG A 161 7.42 -4.37 -3.25
N GLU A 162 8.30 -5.03 -2.52
CA GLU A 162 8.00 -6.31 -1.84
C GLU A 162 6.85 -6.16 -0.82
N LYS A 163 6.67 -4.97 -0.26
CA LYS A 163 5.62 -4.70 0.72
C LYS A 163 4.31 -4.29 0.06
N TYR A 164 4.34 -3.50 -1.02
CA TYR A 164 3.14 -2.83 -1.53
C TYR A 164 2.69 -3.31 -2.91
N ILE A 165 3.62 -3.78 -3.76
CA ILE A 165 3.31 -4.15 -5.15
C ILE A 165 3.17 -5.68 -5.28
N VAL A 166 4.15 -6.42 -4.77
CA VAL A 166 4.14 -7.88 -4.86
C VAL A 166 2.86 -8.52 -4.30
N PRO A 167 2.34 -8.12 -3.12
CA PRO A 167 1.10 -8.70 -2.61
C PRO A 167 -0.12 -8.43 -3.49
N LEU A 168 -0.13 -7.31 -4.23
CA LEU A 168 -1.18 -7.02 -5.20
C LEU A 168 -1.06 -7.94 -6.42
N GLN A 169 0.16 -8.07 -6.96
CA GLN A 169 0.43 -8.94 -8.11
C GLN A 169 0.19 -10.43 -7.79
N GLN A 170 0.40 -10.86 -6.54
CA GLN A 170 0.13 -12.24 -6.10
C GLN A 170 -1.37 -12.59 -6.09
N LEU A 171 -2.24 -11.59 -6.06
CA LEU A 171 -3.70 -11.76 -6.21
C LEU A 171 -4.17 -11.47 -7.64
N ASP A 172 -3.29 -11.66 -8.62
CA ASP A 172 -3.56 -11.49 -10.07
C ASP A 172 -3.91 -10.06 -10.51
N HIS A 173 -3.73 -9.05 -9.65
CA HIS A 173 -3.85 -7.66 -10.09
C HIS A 173 -2.70 -7.26 -11.00
N LYS A 174 -3.01 -6.55 -12.08
CA LYS A 174 -2.02 -5.83 -12.88
C LYS A 174 -1.75 -4.48 -12.24
N VAL A 175 -0.54 -4.28 -11.74
CA VAL A 175 -0.14 -3.02 -11.09
C VAL A 175 0.56 -2.13 -12.09
N CYS A 176 -0.08 -1.01 -12.42
CA CYS A 176 0.37 -0.05 -13.42
C CYS A 176 0.71 1.29 -12.79
N LEU A 177 1.61 2.04 -13.41
CA LEU A 177 1.91 3.42 -13.07
C LEU A 177 1.04 4.35 -13.90
N ALA A 178 0.21 5.17 -13.23
CA ALA A 178 -0.51 6.23 -13.91
C ALA A 178 0.39 7.45 -14.07
N ILE A 179 0.52 7.92 -15.30
CA ILE A 179 1.37 9.05 -15.69
C ILE A 179 0.47 10.15 -16.21
N LYS A 180 0.62 11.37 -15.67
CA LYS A 180 -0.09 12.54 -16.14
C LYS A 180 0.85 13.61 -16.67
N GLY A 181 0.38 14.37 -17.65
CA GLY A 181 1.02 15.61 -18.09
C GLY A 181 1.05 16.67 -16.99
N ALA A 182 2.04 17.53 -16.95
CA ALA A 182 2.20 18.56 -15.91
C ALA A 182 1.21 19.74 -16.06
N GLY A 183 0.54 19.88 -17.19
CA GLY A 183 -0.34 21.02 -17.47
C GLY A 183 0.40 22.32 -17.82
N GLU A 184 1.73 22.31 -17.80
CA GLU A 184 2.59 23.48 -18.05
C GLU A 184 3.45 23.29 -19.29
N GLY A 185 2.85 22.87 -20.41
CA GLY A 185 3.55 22.80 -21.70
C GLY A 185 4.27 21.49 -22.02
N ILE A 186 4.30 20.52 -21.12
CA ILE A 186 4.80 19.17 -21.39
C ILE A 186 3.67 18.16 -21.14
N GLY A 187 2.81 18.03 -22.14
CA GLY A 187 1.96 16.86 -22.29
C GLY A 187 2.65 15.88 -23.25
N PHE A 188 2.40 14.57 -23.11
CA PHE A 188 2.99 13.61 -24.04
C PHE A 188 2.44 13.73 -25.46
N SER A 189 1.32 14.37 -25.62
CA SER A 189 0.72 14.61 -26.95
C SER A 189 1.48 15.69 -27.77
N ASN A 190 2.28 16.55 -27.11
CA ASN A 190 3.03 17.64 -27.75
C ASN A 190 4.53 17.34 -27.86
N LEU A 191 4.97 16.12 -27.54
CA LEU A 191 6.37 15.73 -27.63
C LEU A 191 6.75 15.53 -29.10
N GLY A 192 7.86 16.13 -29.52
CA GLY A 192 8.49 15.80 -30.79
C GLY A 192 9.04 14.37 -30.81
N GLU A 193 9.42 13.88 -31.97
CA GLU A 193 9.88 12.50 -32.15
C GLU A 193 11.04 12.14 -31.21
N LYS A 194 12.00 13.02 -31.03
CA LYS A 194 13.16 12.81 -30.17
C LYS A 194 12.77 12.76 -28.69
N GLU A 195 11.94 13.70 -28.25
CA GLU A 195 11.43 13.75 -26.88
C GLU A 195 10.55 12.54 -26.59
N MET A 196 9.74 12.10 -27.53
CA MET A 196 8.91 10.90 -27.42
C MET A 196 9.75 9.64 -27.22
N MET A 197 10.83 9.47 -27.99
CA MET A 197 11.74 8.33 -27.80
C MET A 197 12.37 8.32 -26.40
N ILE A 198 12.80 9.48 -25.89
CA ILE A 198 13.35 9.61 -24.54
C ILE A 198 12.29 9.31 -23.48
N PHE A 199 11.08 9.80 -23.68
CA PHE A 199 9.97 9.56 -22.77
C PHE A 199 9.62 8.07 -22.66
N VAL A 200 9.51 7.38 -23.81
CA VAL A 200 9.25 5.94 -23.86
C VAL A 200 10.34 5.14 -23.16
N GLU A 201 11.62 5.51 -23.37
CA GLU A 201 12.73 4.83 -22.70
C GLU A 201 12.69 5.03 -21.17
N ARG A 202 12.34 6.22 -20.69
CA ARG A 202 12.17 6.48 -19.24
C ARG A 202 11.00 5.73 -18.65
N ILE A 203 9.88 5.62 -19.36
CA ILE A 203 8.75 4.77 -18.95
C ILE A 203 9.21 3.31 -18.82
N LYS A 204 9.90 2.80 -19.83
CA LYS A 204 10.41 1.43 -19.82
C LYS A 204 11.33 1.18 -18.63
N GLN A 205 12.26 2.10 -18.36
CA GLN A 205 13.13 2.00 -17.18
C GLN A 205 12.33 1.94 -15.87
N MET A 206 11.26 2.73 -15.73
CA MET A 206 10.39 2.69 -14.54
C MET A 206 9.69 1.33 -14.39
N ILE A 207 9.15 0.80 -15.48
CA ILE A 207 8.52 -0.53 -15.50
C ILE A 207 9.52 -1.60 -15.10
N ASP A 208 10.72 -1.57 -15.69
CA ASP A 208 11.76 -2.58 -15.45
C ASP A 208 12.30 -2.52 -14.01
N ILE A 209 12.57 -1.31 -13.49
CA ILE A 209 13.12 -1.12 -12.13
C ILE A 209 12.13 -1.57 -11.05
N TYR A 210 10.86 -1.24 -11.20
CA TYR A 210 9.84 -1.52 -10.20
C TYR A 210 9.01 -2.77 -10.51
N HIS A 211 9.30 -3.46 -11.61
CA HIS A 211 8.60 -4.66 -12.10
C HIS A 211 7.07 -4.45 -12.13
N LEU A 212 6.66 -3.36 -12.77
CA LEU A 212 5.26 -3.03 -12.97
C LEU A 212 4.70 -3.78 -14.19
N ASP A 213 3.39 -3.96 -14.21
CA ASP A 213 2.71 -4.66 -15.31
C ASP A 213 2.42 -3.73 -16.50
N GLY A 214 2.51 -2.43 -16.33
CA GLY A 214 2.26 -1.47 -17.39
C GLY A 214 2.14 -0.02 -16.92
N VAL A 215 1.61 0.82 -17.80
CA VAL A 215 1.33 2.23 -17.53
C VAL A 215 -0.06 2.62 -17.98
N ASN A 216 -0.61 3.65 -17.34
CA ASN A 216 -1.81 4.35 -17.76
C ASN A 216 -1.43 5.80 -18.07
N LEU A 217 -1.66 6.24 -19.30
CA LEU A 217 -1.35 7.61 -19.73
C LEU A 217 -2.60 8.48 -19.63
N TYR A 218 -2.49 9.59 -18.90
CA TYR A 218 -3.56 10.54 -18.67
C TYR A 218 -3.10 11.96 -18.95
N ASP A 219 -3.58 12.54 -20.05
CA ASP A 219 -3.26 13.90 -20.48
C ASP A 219 -4.50 14.79 -20.48
N ALA A 220 -4.91 15.22 -19.28
CA ALA A 220 -6.15 15.98 -19.07
C ALA A 220 -6.09 17.43 -19.56
N ASN A 221 -4.87 17.95 -19.74
CA ASN A 221 -4.66 19.37 -20.08
C ASN A 221 -4.21 19.55 -21.54
N PHE A 222 -4.52 18.56 -22.35
CA PHE A 222 -4.21 18.61 -23.77
C PHE A 222 -5.23 19.49 -24.52
N SER A 223 -4.73 20.44 -25.32
CA SER A 223 -5.52 21.14 -26.32
C SER A 223 -5.07 20.68 -27.70
N TYR A 224 -6.00 20.18 -28.49
CA TYR A 224 -5.72 19.95 -29.92
C TYR A 224 -5.56 21.31 -30.58
N GLU A 225 -4.38 21.61 -31.11
CA GLU A 225 -4.22 22.71 -32.04
C GLU A 225 -4.76 22.24 -33.40
N GLU A 226 -5.70 23.03 -33.97
CA GLU A 226 -6.23 22.83 -35.33
C GLU A 226 -5.18 23.15 -36.39
#